data_fc9e2b1143f36a3169b218b5a3e37a44
#
_entry.id   fc9e2b1143f36a3169b218b5a3e37a44
#
_cell.length_a   1.000
_cell.length_b   1.000
_cell.length_c   1.000
_cell.angle_alpha   90.00
_cell.angle_beta   90.00
_cell.angle_gamma   90.00
#
_symmetry.space_group_name_H-M   'P 1'
#
loop_
_entity.id
_entity.type
_entity.pdbx_description
1 polymer ?
#
loop_
_entity_poly.entity_id
_entity_poly.type
_entity_poly.pdbx_seq_one_letter_code
_entity_poly.pdbx_strand_id
1 'polypeptide(L)'
;MPIERSPDLSVSSVLSAVAATSADDAWAVGTTGTGHPTCGGCNTLILHWNGTTWKRVPGPDLRAGSGLDGVAATSAGNAWAVGYTPGLAGSTLILHWNGTTWTRAPSPSLGHASYINLAGVAAASARSAWAVGLSGDSTLILHWNGTTWTRVPSPSSPSGGILAAVAATSARSAWAVGATDSGNTLILRWNGTTWEQQRSPNPTPGHGEYLTGVAAASARNAWAVGYAGGGMYSLIVHWNGVSWSTMT
;
A
#
# COMPACT_ATOMS: atom_id res chain seq x y z
N MET A 1 28.83 10.53 0.88
CA MET A 1 28.00 9.71 1.76
C MET A 1 28.29 8.25 1.44
N PRO A 2 28.64 7.42 2.40
CA PRO A 2 28.72 5.99 2.15
C PRO A 2 27.33 5.45 1.77
N ILE A 3 27.28 4.61 0.74
CA ILE A 3 26.07 3.88 0.39
C ILE A 3 25.93 2.79 1.44
N GLU A 4 24.90 2.92 2.29
CA GLU A 4 24.48 1.84 3.18
C GLU A 4 23.99 0.67 2.30
N ARG A 5 24.75 -0.40 2.27
CA ARG A 5 24.34 -1.61 1.55
C ARG A 5 23.23 -2.30 2.33
N SER A 6 22.18 -2.68 1.63
CA SER A 6 21.23 -3.71 2.10
C SER A 6 22.03 -4.94 2.56
N PRO A 7 21.59 -5.68 3.61
CA PRO A 7 22.20 -6.95 3.98
C PRO A 7 22.43 -7.78 2.73
N ASP A 8 23.61 -8.41 2.64
CA ASP A 8 23.96 -9.24 1.49
C ASP A 8 22.91 -10.36 1.35
N LEU A 9 22.03 -10.16 0.42
CA LEU A 9 21.03 -11.14 0.05
C LEU A 9 21.64 -11.90 -1.11
N SER A 10 22.09 -13.12 -0.85
CA SER A 10 22.72 -14.03 -1.84
C SER A 10 21.82 -14.33 -3.05
N VAL A 11 20.65 -13.70 -3.14
CA VAL A 11 19.65 -13.82 -4.19
C VAL A 11 19.16 -12.44 -4.62
N SER A 12 18.73 -12.33 -5.87
CA SER A 12 18.05 -11.13 -6.36
C SER A 12 16.90 -10.74 -5.44
N SER A 13 16.73 -9.45 -5.16
CA SER A 13 15.69 -8.95 -4.27
C SER A 13 15.24 -7.55 -4.67
N VAL A 14 13.98 -7.23 -4.37
CA VAL A 14 13.39 -5.92 -4.59
C VAL A 14 12.72 -5.45 -3.30
N LEU A 15 12.97 -4.21 -2.90
CA LEU A 15 12.24 -3.54 -1.82
C LEU A 15 11.13 -2.67 -2.44
N SER A 16 9.92 -2.82 -1.94
CA SER A 16 8.71 -2.16 -2.45
C SER A 16 8.29 -0.97 -1.58
N ALA A 17 8.50 -1.06 -0.27
CA ALA A 17 8.05 -0.01 0.66
C ALA A 17 8.95 0.10 1.88
N VAL A 18 8.93 1.30 2.50
CA VAL A 18 9.64 1.61 3.73
C VAL A 18 8.74 2.44 4.67
N ALA A 19 8.84 2.19 5.97
CA ALA A 19 8.18 2.98 7.02
C ALA A 19 9.11 3.16 8.21
N ALA A 20 9.21 4.36 8.75
CA ALA A 20 10.03 4.68 9.91
C ALA A 20 9.17 5.23 11.04
N THR A 21 9.47 4.86 12.27
CA THR A 21 8.86 5.42 13.48
C THR A 21 9.80 6.38 14.21
N SER A 22 11.11 6.23 13.98
CA SER A 22 12.15 7.11 14.50
C SER A 22 13.43 7.02 13.64
N ALA A 23 14.47 7.77 14.01
CA ALA A 23 15.79 7.65 13.39
C ALA A 23 16.43 6.26 13.58
N ASP A 24 16.03 5.55 14.63
CA ASP A 24 16.61 4.28 15.05
C ASP A 24 15.68 3.08 14.81
N ASP A 25 14.51 3.31 14.20
CA ASP A 25 13.51 2.27 13.95
C ASP A 25 12.81 2.49 12.62
N ALA A 26 13.07 1.57 11.68
CA ALA A 26 12.41 1.56 10.38
C ALA A 26 12.28 0.13 9.83
N TRP A 27 11.27 -0.08 9.03
CA TRP A 27 10.98 -1.32 8.33
C TRP A 27 11.03 -1.11 6.83
N ALA A 28 11.62 -2.06 6.11
CA ALA A 28 11.52 -2.13 4.65
C ALA A 28 11.06 -3.53 4.26
N VAL A 29 10.16 -3.59 3.28
CA VAL A 29 9.56 -4.84 2.82
C VAL A 29 9.62 -4.99 1.31
N GLY A 30 9.52 -6.24 0.84
CA GLY A 30 9.55 -6.56 -0.57
C GLY A 30 9.58 -8.07 -0.82
N THR A 31 10.34 -8.47 -1.85
CA THR A 31 10.49 -9.86 -2.27
C THR A 31 11.95 -10.24 -2.49
N THR A 32 12.29 -11.50 -2.22
CA THR A 32 13.51 -12.16 -2.72
C THR A 32 13.16 -12.95 -3.99
N GLY A 33 14.13 -13.17 -4.87
CA GLY A 33 13.95 -13.81 -6.17
C GLY A 33 13.84 -12.77 -7.30
N THR A 34 13.35 -13.15 -8.46
CA THR A 34 13.34 -12.27 -9.66
C THR A 34 12.37 -11.09 -9.60
N GLY A 35 11.72 -10.87 -8.46
CA GLY A 35 10.90 -9.66 -8.22
C GLY A 35 9.59 -9.55 -9.01
N HIS A 36 9.23 -10.57 -9.79
CA HIS A 36 7.99 -10.56 -10.58
C HIS A 36 6.86 -11.27 -9.82
N PRO A 37 5.62 -10.75 -9.84
CA PRO A 37 4.47 -11.37 -9.15
C PRO A 37 4.17 -12.81 -9.58
N THR A 38 4.73 -13.27 -10.68
CA THR A 38 4.59 -14.66 -11.18
C THR A 38 5.82 -15.54 -10.91
N CYS A 39 6.79 -15.07 -10.10
CA CYS A 39 7.97 -15.89 -9.83
C CYS A 39 7.63 -17.03 -8.87
N GLY A 40 7.69 -18.28 -9.38
CA GLY A 40 7.40 -19.48 -8.58
C GLY A 40 8.36 -19.75 -7.40
N GLY A 41 9.38 -18.93 -7.21
CA GLY A 41 10.39 -19.08 -6.15
C GLY A 41 10.61 -17.83 -5.30
N CYS A 42 9.80 -16.76 -5.45
CA CYS A 42 9.91 -15.57 -4.62
C CYS A 42 9.41 -15.83 -3.21
N ASN A 43 10.02 -15.15 -2.24
CA ASN A 43 9.57 -15.15 -0.86
C ASN A 43 9.52 -13.71 -0.33
N THR A 44 8.74 -13.49 0.70
CA THR A 44 8.68 -12.19 1.37
C THR A 44 10.05 -11.80 1.93
N LEU A 45 10.39 -10.53 1.79
CA LEU A 45 11.56 -9.91 2.37
C LEU A 45 11.13 -8.87 3.39
N ILE A 46 11.66 -8.97 4.60
CA ILE A 46 11.43 -8.00 5.68
C ILE A 46 12.78 -7.61 6.25
N LEU A 47 13.08 -6.32 6.25
CA LEU A 47 14.28 -5.74 6.83
C LEU A 47 13.87 -4.79 7.95
N HIS A 48 14.69 -4.75 9.01
CA HIS A 48 14.55 -3.84 10.15
C HIS A 48 15.82 -3.01 10.32
N TRP A 49 15.69 -1.70 10.42
CA TRP A 49 16.74 -0.76 10.81
C TRP A 49 16.70 -0.55 12.31
N ASN A 50 17.83 -0.74 12.97
CA ASN A 50 17.97 -0.65 14.42
C ASN A 50 18.79 0.59 14.87
N GLY A 51 18.88 1.62 14.02
CA GLY A 51 19.69 2.82 14.25
C GLY A 51 21.13 2.72 13.74
N THR A 52 21.61 1.52 13.41
CA THR A 52 22.99 1.32 12.95
C THR A 52 23.11 0.45 11.70
N THR A 53 22.26 -0.56 11.56
CA THR A 53 22.31 -1.50 10.43
C THR A 53 20.92 -2.01 10.08
N TRP A 54 20.72 -2.30 8.79
CA TRP A 54 19.57 -3.07 8.32
C TRP A 54 19.82 -4.55 8.57
N LYS A 55 18.86 -5.25 9.16
CA LYS A 55 18.91 -6.70 9.39
C LYS A 55 17.67 -7.36 8.82
N ARG A 56 17.86 -8.54 8.20
CA ARG A 56 16.73 -9.37 7.81
C ARG A 56 16.02 -9.92 9.04
N VAL A 57 14.70 -9.76 9.07
CA VAL A 57 13.82 -10.30 10.12
C VAL A 57 13.00 -11.44 9.51
N PRO A 58 12.95 -12.61 10.16
CA PRO A 58 12.11 -13.71 9.71
C PRO A 58 10.63 -13.32 9.70
N GLY A 59 9.95 -13.61 8.60
CA GLY A 59 8.49 -13.62 8.53
C GLY A 59 7.92 -15.01 8.85
N PRO A 60 6.59 -15.16 8.87
CA PRO A 60 5.96 -16.48 8.96
C PRO A 60 6.30 -17.31 7.72
N ASP A 61 6.24 -18.63 7.87
CA ASP A 61 6.41 -19.56 6.75
C ASP A 61 5.21 -19.43 5.79
N LEU A 62 5.48 -19.01 4.58
CA LEU A 62 4.50 -18.71 3.54
C LEU A 62 4.81 -19.54 2.28
N ARG A 63 3.79 -19.74 1.46
CA ARG A 63 3.99 -20.36 0.14
C ARG A 63 4.98 -19.55 -0.69
N ALA A 64 5.89 -20.23 -1.38
CA ALA A 64 6.73 -19.61 -2.39
C ALA A 64 5.88 -18.86 -3.43
N GLY A 65 6.33 -17.69 -3.85
CA GLY A 65 5.57 -16.79 -4.70
C GLY A 65 4.79 -15.71 -3.93
N SER A 66 4.87 -15.66 -2.59
CA SER A 66 4.30 -14.57 -1.79
C SER A 66 5.19 -13.33 -1.83
N GLY A 67 4.57 -12.14 -1.86
CA GLY A 67 5.27 -10.85 -1.88
C GLY A 67 4.64 -9.83 -0.94
N LEU A 68 5.45 -8.82 -0.55
CA LEU A 68 5.02 -7.67 0.23
C LEU A 68 5.20 -6.40 -0.58
N ASP A 69 4.14 -5.58 -0.66
CA ASP A 69 4.09 -4.35 -1.46
C ASP A 69 4.01 -3.09 -0.60
N GLY A 70 3.49 -3.19 0.63
CA GLY A 70 3.33 -2.06 1.53
C GLY A 70 3.72 -2.37 2.97
N VAL A 71 4.20 -1.35 3.69
CA VAL A 71 4.49 -1.41 5.12
C VAL A 71 4.10 -0.10 5.80
N ALA A 72 3.55 -0.18 7.01
CA ALA A 72 3.27 0.95 7.88
C ALA A 72 3.57 0.59 9.33
N ALA A 73 4.16 1.51 10.08
CA ALA A 73 4.48 1.33 11.49
C ALA A 73 3.94 2.51 12.31
N THR A 74 3.47 2.24 13.50
CA THR A 74 3.02 3.28 14.46
C THR A 74 3.93 3.36 15.68
N SER A 75 4.75 2.36 15.90
CA SER A 75 5.76 2.28 16.96
C SER A 75 6.71 1.11 16.68
N ALA A 76 7.82 1.02 17.41
CA ALA A 76 8.72 -0.13 17.37
C ALA A 76 8.04 -1.48 17.73
N GLY A 77 6.91 -1.43 18.42
CA GLY A 77 6.11 -2.60 18.80
C GLY A 77 4.89 -2.88 17.93
N ASN A 78 4.60 -2.06 16.91
CA ASN A 78 3.42 -2.24 16.07
C ASN A 78 3.65 -1.80 14.63
N ALA A 79 3.63 -2.77 13.73
CA ALA A 79 3.72 -2.51 12.29
C ALA A 79 2.85 -3.50 11.50
N TRP A 80 2.45 -3.10 10.32
CA TRP A 80 1.68 -3.87 9.36
C TRP A 80 2.44 -3.97 8.04
N ALA A 81 2.48 -5.13 7.44
CA ALA A 81 2.94 -5.32 6.06
C ALA A 81 1.86 -6.04 5.25
N VAL A 82 1.67 -5.61 4.01
CA VAL A 82 0.62 -6.13 3.14
C VAL A 82 1.15 -6.50 1.77
N GLY A 83 0.43 -7.37 1.07
CA GLY A 83 0.78 -7.82 -0.26
C GLY A 83 -0.14 -8.96 -0.71
N TYR A 84 0.46 -10.01 -1.28
CA TYR A 84 -0.26 -11.12 -1.89
C TYR A 84 0.36 -12.48 -1.58
N THR A 85 -0.46 -13.52 -1.71
CA THR A 85 0.01 -14.91 -1.76
C THR A 85 -0.41 -15.56 -3.08
N PRO A 86 0.38 -16.51 -3.61
CA PRO A 86 0.06 -17.16 -4.86
C PRO A 86 -1.16 -18.10 -4.72
N GLY A 87 -1.85 -18.33 -5.84
CA GLY A 87 -2.98 -19.25 -5.97
C GLY A 87 -3.75 -19.00 -7.26
N LEU A 88 -4.71 -19.87 -7.62
CA LEU A 88 -5.50 -19.70 -8.84
C LEU A 88 -6.30 -18.39 -8.87
N ALA A 89 -6.68 -17.87 -7.70
CA ALA A 89 -7.34 -16.58 -7.53
C ALA A 89 -6.45 -15.56 -6.77
N GLY A 90 -5.27 -15.96 -6.29
CA GLY A 90 -4.49 -15.18 -5.35
C GLY A 90 -5.22 -14.98 -4.01
N SER A 91 -4.56 -14.41 -3.03
CA SER A 91 -5.21 -13.88 -1.83
C SER A 91 -4.38 -12.79 -1.20
N THR A 92 -5.02 -11.91 -0.46
CA THR A 92 -4.33 -10.89 0.31
C THR A 92 -3.41 -11.51 1.36
N LEU A 93 -2.25 -10.90 1.52
CA LEU A 93 -1.34 -11.18 2.60
C LEU A 93 -1.33 -9.98 3.55
N ILE A 94 -1.57 -10.22 4.82
CA ILE A 94 -1.47 -9.21 5.87
C ILE A 94 -0.60 -9.81 6.98
N LEU A 95 0.49 -9.12 7.30
CA LEU A 95 1.37 -9.47 8.41
C LEU A 95 1.30 -8.38 9.48
N HIS A 96 1.38 -8.79 10.74
CA HIS A 96 1.42 -7.92 11.90
C HIS A 96 2.68 -8.16 12.72
N TRP A 97 3.41 -7.10 13.02
CA TRP A 97 4.49 -7.06 13.98
C TRP A 97 3.96 -6.68 15.37
N ASN A 98 4.17 -7.54 16.35
CA ASN A 98 3.69 -7.36 17.71
C ASN A 98 4.78 -6.88 18.70
N GLY A 99 5.93 -6.42 18.18
CA GLY A 99 7.12 -6.05 18.96
C GLY A 99 8.17 -7.15 19.07
N THR A 100 7.83 -8.39 18.70
CA THR A 100 8.76 -9.54 18.78
C THR A 100 8.78 -10.39 17.53
N THR A 101 7.63 -10.61 16.90
CA THR A 101 7.51 -11.50 15.73
C THR A 101 6.51 -10.95 14.72
N TRP A 102 6.77 -11.24 13.44
CA TRP A 102 5.79 -11.08 12.37
C TRP A 102 4.88 -12.29 12.31
N THR A 103 3.59 -12.08 12.40
CA THR A 103 2.56 -13.12 12.30
C THR A 103 1.57 -12.80 11.21
N ARG A 104 1.00 -13.83 10.57
CA ARG A 104 -0.07 -13.64 9.58
C ARG A 104 -1.36 -13.25 10.30
N ALA A 105 -1.93 -12.11 9.95
CA ALA A 105 -3.24 -11.70 10.40
C ALA A 105 -4.32 -12.27 9.46
N PRO A 106 -5.49 -12.70 10.01
CA PRO A 106 -6.61 -13.13 9.18
C PRO A 106 -7.09 -11.99 8.26
N SER A 107 -7.30 -12.31 7.00
CA SER A 107 -7.92 -11.44 6.01
C SER A 107 -9.38 -11.84 5.80
N PRO A 108 -10.31 -10.89 5.56
CA PRO A 108 -11.68 -11.24 5.24
C PRO A 108 -11.76 -12.04 3.93
N SER A 109 -12.77 -12.91 3.82
CA SER A 109 -13.04 -13.60 2.56
C SER A 109 -13.49 -12.61 1.49
N LEU A 110 -12.83 -12.63 0.33
CA LEU A 110 -13.08 -11.72 -0.78
C LEU A 110 -13.81 -12.39 -1.96
N GLY A 111 -14.22 -13.65 -1.78
CA GLY A 111 -14.85 -14.44 -2.85
C GLY A 111 -13.80 -14.97 -3.86
N HIS A 112 -14.28 -15.29 -5.05
CA HIS A 112 -13.47 -15.88 -6.14
C HIS A 112 -13.15 -14.80 -7.21
N ALA A 113 -12.31 -13.83 -6.88
CA ALA A 113 -11.80 -12.89 -7.87
C ALA A 113 -10.59 -13.49 -8.61
N SER A 114 -10.41 -13.12 -9.87
CA SER A 114 -9.32 -13.64 -10.72
C SER A 114 -7.93 -13.23 -10.26
N TYR A 115 -7.83 -12.09 -9.58
CA TYR A 115 -6.59 -11.55 -9.00
C TYR A 115 -6.91 -10.69 -7.77
N ILE A 116 -6.16 -10.90 -6.70
CA ILE A 116 -6.35 -10.14 -5.44
C ILE A 116 -4.98 -9.74 -4.92
N ASN A 117 -4.80 -8.44 -4.66
CA ASN A 117 -3.57 -7.89 -4.10
C ASN A 117 -3.87 -6.69 -3.19
N LEU A 118 -3.07 -6.50 -2.14
CA LEU A 118 -2.98 -5.28 -1.35
C LEU A 118 -1.69 -4.55 -1.72
N ALA A 119 -1.82 -3.36 -2.31
CA ALA A 119 -0.70 -2.56 -2.80
C ALA A 119 -0.14 -1.59 -1.74
N GLY A 120 -0.99 -1.12 -0.83
CA GLY A 120 -0.59 -0.14 0.16
C GLY A 120 -1.26 -0.33 1.52
N VAL A 121 -0.59 0.13 2.59
CA VAL A 121 -1.11 0.14 3.95
C VAL A 121 -0.73 1.44 4.66
N ALA A 122 -1.64 1.97 5.46
CA ALA A 122 -1.39 3.11 6.35
C ALA A 122 -2.03 2.85 7.71
N ALA A 123 -1.29 3.12 8.78
CA ALA A 123 -1.78 2.97 10.14
C ALA A 123 -1.83 4.32 10.84
N ALA A 124 -3.03 4.73 11.26
CA ALA A 124 -3.22 5.93 12.06
C ALA A 124 -2.95 5.68 13.54
N SER A 125 -3.06 4.43 13.98
CA SER A 125 -2.77 3.96 15.34
C SER A 125 -2.72 2.42 15.37
N ALA A 126 -2.35 1.83 16.50
CA ALA A 126 -2.43 0.39 16.71
C ALA A 126 -3.87 -0.19 16.56
N ARG A 127 -4.89 0.68 16.64
CA ARG A 127 -6.30 0.29 16.54
C ARG A 127 -7.00 0.72 15.27
N SER A 128 -6.30 1.42 14.37
CA SER A 128 -6.88 1.88 13.11
C SER A 128 -5.83 1.86 12.02
N ALA A 129 -6.04 1.00 11.03
CA ALA A 129 -5.20 0.95 9.84
C ALA A 129 -6.07 0.65 8.59
N TRP A 130 -5.59 1.09 7.45
CA TRP A 130 -6.21 0.90 6.15
C TRP A 130 -5.26 0.14 5.23
N ALA A 131 -5.78 -0.82 4.51
CA ALA A 131 -5.06 -1.48 3.42
C ALA A 131 -5.87 -1.38 2.14
N VAL A 132 -5.21 -1.08 1.03
CA VAL A 132 -5.86 -0.84 -0.26
C VAL A 132 -5.19 -1.64 -1.38
N GLY A 133 -5.95 -1.90 -2.43
CA GLY A 133 -5.47 -2.63 -3.59
C GLY A 133 -6.58 -2.92 -4.59
N LEU A 134 -6.64 -4.15 -5.09
CA LEU A 134 -7.67 -4.60 -6.02
C LEU A 134 -8.15 -6.02 -5.70
N SER A 135 -9.35 -6.33 -6.18
CA SER A 135 -9.97 -7.66 -6.18
C SER A 135 -10.75 -7.85 -7.46
N GLY A 136 -10.19 -8.63 -8.39
CA GLY A 136 -10.63 -8.62 -9.80
C GLY A 136 -10.44 -7.23 -10.39
N ASP A 137 -11.46 -6.71 -11.04
CA ASP A 137 -11.46 -5.37 -11.66
C ASP A 137 -11.93 -4.27 -10.70
N SER A 138 -12.08 -4.58 -9.40
CA SER A 138 -12.64 -3.65 -8.43
C SER A 138 -11.60 -3.20 -7.41
N THR A 139 -11.69 -1.95 -6.97
CA THR A 139 -10.91 -1.44 -5.85
C THR A 139 -11.20 -2.24 -4.58
N LEU A 140 -10.15 -2.52 -3.82
CA LEU A 140 -10.24 -3.21 -2.52
C LEU A 140 -9.81 -2.27 -1.42
N ILE A 141 -10.65 -2.16 -0.39
CA ILE A 141 -10.33 -1.41 0.84
C ILE A 141 -10.62 -2.29 2.03
N LEU A 142 -9.63 -2.48 2.89
CA LEU A 142 -9.76 -3.16 4.17
C LEU A 142 -9.48 -2.17 5.31
N HIS A 143 -10.19 -2.33 6.42
CA HIS A 143 -10.01 -1.54 7.64
C HIS A 143 -9.74 -2.45 8.83
N TRP A 144 -8.69 -2.14 9.58
CA TRP A 144 -8.39 -2.69 10.89
C TRP A 144 -9.06 -1.84 11.98
N ASN A 145 -9.92 -2.44 12.77
CA ASN A 145 -10.70 -1.75 13.82
C ASN A 145 -10.11 -1.94 15.23
N GLY A 146 -8.90 -2.49 15.32
CA GLY A 146 -8.24 -2.85 16.58
C GLY A 146 -8.37 -4.32 16.95
N THR A 147 -9.20 -5.11 16.24
CA THR A 147 -9.42 -6.53 16.48
C THR A 147 -9.44 -7.38 15.22
N THR A 148 -10.03 -6.88 14.15
CA THR A 148 -10.19 -7.61 12.88
C THR A 148 -10.04 -6.70 11.67
N TRP A 149 -9.54 -7.26 10.57
CA TRP A 149 -9.62 -6.66 9.25
C TRP A 149 -10.98 -6.94 8.63
N THR A 150 -11.66 -5.91 8.16
CA THR A 150 -12.95 -6.01 7.50
C THR A 150 -12.92 -5.30 6.15
N ARG A 151 -13.63 -5.83 5.15
CA ARG A 151 -13.83 -5.14 3.88
C ARG A 151 -14.75 -3.95 4.09
N VAL A 152 -14.34 -2.79 3.58
CA VAL A 152 -15.16 -1.57 3.58
C VAL A 152 -15.59 -1.29 2.16
N PRO A 153 -16.87 -0.92 1.93
CA PRO A 153 -17.33 -0.53 0.60
C PRO A 153 -16.49 0.60 0.03
N SER A 154 -16.04 0.42 -1.19
CA SER A 154 -15.40 1.45 -2.01
C SER A 154 -16.44 2.04 -2.96
N PRO A 155 -16.39 3.36 -3.25
CA PRO A 155 -17.19 3.90 -4.33
C PRO A 155 -16.93 3.12 -5.62
N SER A 156 -18.00 2.65 -6.24
CA SER A 156 -17.89 1.90 -7.50
C SER A 156 -17.54 2.86 -8.63
N SER A 157 -16.38 2.67 -9.24
CA SER A 157 -16.19 3.20 -10.59
C SER A 157 -16.93 2.29 -11.57
N PRO A 158 -17.75 2.83 -12.47
CA PRO A 158 -18.43 2.02 -13.49
C PRO A 158 -17.47 1.22 -14.37
N SER A 159 -16.23 1.69 -14.49
CA SER A 159 -15.18 1.06 -15.29
C SER A 159 -14.20 0.22 -14.47
N GLY A 160 -14.48 -0.06 -13.18
CA GLY A 160 -13.49 -0.71 -12.32
C GLY A 160 -12.35 0.22 -11.89
N GLY A 161 -11.29 -0.35 -11.33
CA GLY A 161 -10.10 0.41 -10.94
C GLY A 161 -9.25 -0.25 -9.87
N ILE A 162 -8.06 0.32 -9.67
CA ILE A 162 -7.06 -0.13 -8.70
C ILE A 162 -6.70 1.02 -7.75
N LEU A 163 -6.45 0.69 -6.48
CA LEU A 163 -5.83 1.60 -5.53
C LEU A 163 -4.37 1.18 -5.29
N ALA A 164 -3.45 2.13 -5.47
CA ALA A 164 -2.01 1.91 -5.34
C ALA A 164 -1.48 2.28 -3.96
N ALA A 165 -2.00 3.34 -3.36
CA ALA A 165 -1.48 3.86 -2.11
C ALA A 165 -2.60 4.41 -1.22
N VAL A 166 -2.32 4.43 0.10
CA VAL A 166 -3.20 4.99 1.12
C VAL A 166 -2.38 5.77 2.15
N ALA A 167 -2.92 6.90 2.61
CA ALA A 167 -2.39 7.68 3.73
C ALA A 167 -3.50 7.96 4.74
N ALA A 168 -3.22 7.84 6.03
CA ALA A 168 -4.17 8.08 7.09
C ALA A 168 -3.58 9.07 8.12
N THR A 169 -4.31 10.15 8.42
CA THR A 169 -3.92 11.11 9.44
C THR A 169 -4.64 10.88 10.76
N SER A 170 -5.73 10.13 10.73
CA SER A 170 -6.49 9.71 11.92
C SER A 170 -7.45 8.57 11.54
N ALA A 171 -8.14 8.00 12.52
CA ALA A 171 -9.21 7.02 12.27
C ALA A 171 -10.41 7.60 11.46
N ARG A 172 -10.51 8.94 11.37
CA ARG A 172 -11.59 9.65 10.65
C ARG A 172 -11.15 10.35 9.38
N SER A 173 -9.88 10.26 9.02
CA SER A 173 -9.33 10.94 7.84
C SER A 173 -8.27 10.10 7.18
N ALA A 174 -8.55 9.67 5.96
CA ALA A 174 -7.61 8.95 5.11
C ALA A 174 -7.86 9.29 3.63
N TRP A 175 -6.84 9.06 2.83
CA TRP A 175 -6.83 9.22 1.39
C TRP A 175 -6.33 7.95 0.73
N ALA A 176 -6.98 7.52 -0.33
CA ALA A 176 -6.51 6.43 -1.17
C ALA A 176 -6.47 6.89 -2.63
N VAL A 177 -5.42 6.49 -3.33
CA VAL A 177 -5.20 6.94 -4.72
C VAL A 177 -4.83 5.77 -5.63
N GLY A 178 -5.09 5.98 -6.92
CA GLY A 178 -4.80 4.99 -7.94
C GLY A 178 -5.29 5.44 -9.31
N ALA A 179 -5.89 4.51 -10.07
CA ALA A 179 -6.49 4.78 -11.36
C ALA A 179 -7.79 3.99 -11.56
N THR A 180 -8.65 4.51 -12.46
CA THR A 180 -9.77 3.77 -13.04
C THR A 180 -9.30 2.95 -14.23
N ASP A 181 -10.01 1.89 -14.61
CA ASP A 181 -9.70 1.10 -15.80
C ASP A 181 -9.84 1.91 -17.10
N SER A 182 -10.57 3.03 -17.06
CA SER A 182 -10.63 3.99 -18.17
C SER A 182 -9.39 4.89 -18.30
N GLY A 183 -8.34 4.66 -17.47
CA GLY A 183 -7.07 5.39 -17.54
C GLY A 183 -7.12 6.81 -16.98
N ASN A 184 -8.00 7.07 -16.02
CA ASN A 184 -8.05 8.34 -15.29
C ASN A 184 -7.55 8.16 -13.85
N THR A 185 -7.04 9.23 -13.26
CA THR A 185 -6.67 9.21 -11.84
C THR A 185 -7.89 8.94 -10.96
N LEU A 186 -7.68 8.17 -9.89
CA LEU A 186 -8.70 7.87 -8.88
C LEU A 186 -8.22 8.38 -7.53
N ILE A 187 -9.04 9.23 -6.89
CA ILE A 187 -8.80 9.71 -5.52
C ILE A 187 -10.03 9.45 -4.68
N LEU A 188 -9.86 8.74 -3.58
CA LEU A 188 -10.89 8.48 -2.59
C LEU A 188 -10.52 9.16 -1.27
N ARG A 189 -11.52 9.68 -0.55
CA ARG A 189 -11.40 10.27 0.78
C ARG A 189 -12.29 9.56 1.77
N TRP A 190 -11.73 9.18 2.91
CA TRP A 190 -12.47 8.73 4.08
C TRP A 190 -12.88 9.94 4.94
N ASN A 191 -14.18 10.11 5.14
CA ASN A 191 -14.74 11.23 5.89
C ASN A 191 -15.05 10.89 7.37
N GLY A 192 -14.68 9.68 7.81
CA GLY A 192 -14.98 9.15 9.15
C GLY A 192 -16.11 8.13 9.16
N THR A 193 -16.88 7.99 8.07
CA THR A 193 -18.02 7.07 7.92
C THR A 193 -18.03 6.31 6.60
N THR A 194 -17.68 6.98 5.51
CA THR A 194 -17.69 6.41 4.15
C THR A 194 -16.49 6.87 3.35
N TRP A 195 -16.08 6.06 2.37
CA TRP A 195 -15.18 6.47 1.31
C TRP A 195 -15.97 7.19 0.22
N GLU A 196 -15.49 8.34 -0.20
CA GLU A 196 -16.09 9.17 -1.24
C GLU A 196 -15.08 9.44 -2.34
N GLN A 197 -15.50 9.26 -3.59
CA GLN A 197 -14.66 9.66 -4.73
C GLN A 197 -14.59 11.19 -4.80
N GLN A 198 -13.39 11.69 -4.92
CA GLN A 198 -13.12 13.11 -5.10
C GLN A 198 -12.87 13.39 -6.57
N ARG A 199 -13.22 14.62 -6.98
CA ARG A 199 -12.84 15.10 -8.31
C ARG A 199 -11.32 15.18 -8.39
N SER A 200 -10.77 14.46 -9.34
CA SER A 200 -9.32 14.37 -9.56
C SER A 200 -8.94 15.13 -10.83
N PRO A 201 -7.80 15.84 -10.85
CA PRO A 201 -7.25 16.38 -12.07
C PRO A 201 -6.85 15.26 -13.03
N ASN A 202 -7.24 15.38 -14.29
CA ASN A 202 -6.87 14.48 -15.37
C ASN A 202 -6.34 15.35 -16.52
N PRO A 203 -5.03 15.68 -16.54
CA PRO A 203 -4.46 16.57 -17.54
C PRO A 203 -4.47 16.00 -18.96
N THR A 204 -4.48 14.67 -19.10
CA THR A 204 -4.56 13.97 -20.40
C THR A 204 -5.61 12.86 -20.35
N PRO A 205 -6.93 13.17 -20.25
CA PRO A 205 -7.97 12.19 -20.00
C PRO A 205 -7.95 11.03 -21.00
N GLY A 206 -8.02 9.79 -20.48
CA GLY A 206 -8.03 8.57 -21.31
C GLY A 206 -6.67 8.15 -21.88
N HIS A 207 -5.59 8.85 -21.55
CA HIS A 207 -4.24 8.52 -22.01
C HIS A 207 -3.36 7.82 -20.95
N GLY A 208 -3.98 7.15 -19.98
CA GLY A 208 -3.26 6.37 -18.97
C GLY A 208 -2.65 7.22 -17.88
N GLU A 209 -3.50 7.74 -17.00
CA GLU A 209 -3.11 8.50 -15.81
C GLU A 209 -3.20 7.60 -14.58
N TYR A 210 -2.19 7.66 -13.74
CA TYR A 210 -2.09 6.79 -12.59
C TYR A 210 -1.41 7.51 -11.41
N LEU A 211 -2.05 7.50 -10.24
CA LEU A 211 -1.43 7.96 -9.00
C LEU A 211 -0.83 6.76 -8.26
N THR A 212 0.46 6.82 -8.00
CA THR A 212 1.24 5.73 -7.39
C THR A 212 1.52 5.93 -5.91
N GLY A 213 1.42 7.17 -5.42
CA GLY A 213 1.72 7.51 -4.04
C GLY A 213 0.85 8.63 -3.51
N VAL A 214 0.59 8.59 -2.19
CA VAL A 214 -0.12 9.65 -1.46
C VAL A 214 0.50 9.85 -0.09
N ALA A 215 0.63 11.11 0.32
CA ALA A 215 1.01 11.53 1.66
C ALA A 215 0.05 12.61 2.16
N ALA A 216 -0.32 12.55 3.43
CA ALA A 216 -1.23 13.52 4.04
C ALA A 216 -0.62 14.04 5.34
N ALA A 217 -0.43 15.35 5.44
CA ALA A 217 -0.02 16.01 6.67
C ALA A 217 -1.22 16.30 7.58
N SER A 218 -2.42 16.44 7.00
CA SER A 218 -3.68 16.64 7.73
C SER A 218 -4.88 16.32 6.83
N ALA A 219 -6.09 16.40 7.37
CA ALA A 219 -7.33 16.28 6.59
C ALA A 219 -7.51 17.39 5.54
N ARG A 220 -6.73 18.49 5.64
CA ARG A 220 -6.79 19.66 4.74
C ARG A 220 -5.54 19.85 3.88
N ASN A 221 -4.54 18.98 4.04
CA ASN A 221 -3.30 19.06 3.28
C ASN A 221 -2.81 17.66 2.94
N ALA A 222 -2.87 17.32 1.66
CA ALA A 222 -2.39 16.05 1.13
C ALA A 222 -1.79 16.23 -0.27
N TRP A 223 -0.85 15.36 -0.59
CA TRP A 223 -0.14 15.32 -1.86
C TRP A 223 -0.27 13.93 -2.47
N ALA A 224 -0.47 13.87 -3.76
CA ALA A 224 -0.36 12.61 -4.47
C ALA A 224 0.53 12.78 -5.71
N VAL A 225 1.22 11.70 -6.04
CA VAL A 225 2.18 11.67 -7.15
C VAL A 225 1.90 10.47 -8.04
N GLY A 226 2.32 10.60 -9.30
CA GLY A 226 2.14 9.54 -10.27
C GLY A 226 2.60 9.97 -11.66
N TYR A 227 1.89 9.52 -12.68
CA TYR A 227 2.20 9.87 -14.06
C TYR A 227 0.93 10.10 -14.91
N ALA A 228 1.11 10.78 -16.02
CA ALA A 228 0.10 11.04 -17.04
C ALA A 228 0.63 10.69 -18.42
N GLY A 229 -0.25 10.62 -19.42
CA GLY A 229 0.13 10.36 -20.80
C GLY A 229 0.79 9.00 -21.02
N GLY A 230 0.29 7.95 -20.34
CA GLY A 230 0.88 6.60 -20.46
C GLY A 230 2.27 6.47 -19.85
N GLY A 231 2.62 7.30 -18.88
CA GLY A 231 3.93 7.29 -18.22
C GLY A 231 4.95 8.30 -18.77
N MET A 232 4.56 9.13 -19.73
CA MET A 232 5.47 10.10 -20.34
C MET A 232 5.72 11.34 -19.46
N TYR A 233 4.77 11.69 -18.60
CA TYR A 233 4.84 12.90 -17.79
C TYR A 233 4.65 12.58 -16.31
N SER A 234 5.46 13.19 -15.44
CA SER A 234 5.22 13.14 -13.99
C SER A 234 3.96 13.93 -13.65
N LEU A 235 3.19 13.43 -12.70
CA LEU A 235 1.98 14.07 -12.19
C LEU A 235 2.13 14.31 -10.70
N ILE A 236 1.94 15.56 -10.27
CA ILE A 236 1.87 15.96 -8.87
C ILE A 236 0.55 16.69 -8.66
N VAL A 237 -0.23 16.27 -7.69
CA VAL A 237 -1.48 16.92 -7.31
C VAL A 237 -1.51 17.21 -5.82
N HIS A 238 -2.11 18.33 -5.45
CA HIS A 238 -2.19 18.85 -4.10
C HIS A 238 -3.63 19.10 -3.67
N TRP A 239 -3.99 18.64 -2.47
CA TRP A 239 -5.22 18.95 -1.77
C TRP A 239 -5.02 20.14 -0.85
N ASN A 240 -5.71 21.24 -1.09
CA ASN A 240 -5.61 22.49 -0.33
C ASN A 240 -6.68 22.63 0.78
N GLY A 241 -7.42 21.56 1.07
CA GLY A 241 -8.55 21.55 2.00
C GLY A 241 -9.91 21.68 1.32
N VAL A 242 -9.95 22.03 0.02
CA VAL A 242 -11.17 22.26 -0.77
C VAL A 242 -11.18 21.44 -2.05
N SER A 243 -10.08 21.43 -2.78
CA SER A 243 -9.95 20.75 -4.08
C SER A 243 -8.55 20.20 -4.32
N TRP A 244 -8.47 19.20 -5.19
CA TRP A 244 -7.23 18.73 -5.78
C TRP A 244 -6.89 19.55 -7.02
N SER A 245 -5.65 19.97 -7.14
CA SER A 245 -5.13 20.69 -8.31
C SER A 245 -3.76 20.14 -8.71
N THR A 246 -3.45 20.18 -10.01
CA THR A 246 -2.10 19.88 -10.52
C THR A 246 -1.14 20.99 -10.09
N MET A 247 0.08 20.58 -9.78
CA MET A 247 1.21 21.50 -9.53
C MET A 247 2.11 21.50 -10.76
N THR A 248 2.32 22.68 -11.31
CA THR A 248 3.22 22.94 -12.44
C THR A 248 4.60 23.32 -11.94
#